data_c9cb6b91900dc494ad577b6f9e934329
#
_entry.id   c9cb6b91900dc494ad577b6f9e934329
#
_cell.length_a   1.000
_cell.length_b   1.000
_cell.length_c   1.000
_cell.angle_alpha   90.00
_cell.angle_beta   90.00
_cell.angle_gamma   90.00
#
_symmetry.space_group_name_H-M   'P 1'
#
loop_
_entity.id
_entity.type
_entity.pdbx_description
1 polymer ?
#
loop_
_entity_poly.entity_id
_entity_poly.type
_entity_poly.pdbx_seq_one_letter_code
_entity_poly.pdbx_strand_id
1 'polypeptide(L)'
;MLCDFYELTMANGYFVKGMADRITYFDIFFREIPDGGGFAIAAGLEQIIDYVKNLHFTEDDIEYLRGRGCFDERFLEMLRNFRFTGDIWAVPEGTPIFPSEPVITVRAPAYQAQFIETYLLLVFNHQSLVATKANRIVRAAEGRPVSEFGSRRAQGASAAILGARAAYIGGCSSTACAIADERFGIPAVGTMAHSWVQMFDSEYEAFDSYCKLYPNAATLLVDTYNVLKSGVPNAIKAFKANGITKCGVRIDSGDITYLTRKTRRLLDEAGMTDCKIVVSNSLDEYIIRDTIQQGACIDSFGVGERLITSKNSPVFGGVYKLAAIEREDGTIVPKIKISENTAKITNPHYKKLYRIYEGDSGKAIADLITVHDEVIDTSKPLELFDPEHIWKRKVLEDYRIEELQKPIFLGGKCVYESPTASEIRDYCAAQLDLQWDEVKRFENPHNYYVDLSQKLWDVKQALLSGKYKA
;
A
#
# COMPACT_ATOMS: atom_id res chain seq x y z
N MET A 1 17.29 15.97 -4.65
CA MET A 1 17.48 15.33 -5.98
C MET A 1 17.48 13.81 -5.84
N LEU A 2 16.35 13.20 -5.49
CA LEU A 2 16.18 11.74 -5.47
C LEU A 2 15.55 11.27 -6.78
N CYS A 3 16.39 10.96 -7.77
CA CYS A 3 15.97 10.46 -9.08
C CYS A 3 17.07 9.54 -9.65
N ASP A 4 16.71 8.67 -10.57
CA ASP A 4 17.68 7.89 -11.33
C ASP A 4 18.46 8.78 -12.30
N PHE A 5 19.75 8.52 -12.48
CA PHE A 5 20.60 9.40 -13.28
C PHE A 5 20.16 9.52 -14.74
N TYR A 6 19.53 8.48 -15.30
CA TYR A 6 19.00 8.55 -16.67
C TYR A 6 17.87 9.57 -16.83
N GLU A 7 17.12 9.87 -15.78
CA GLU A 7 16.08 10.91 -15.80
C GLU A 7 16.68 12.28 -16.09
N LEU A 8 17.80 12.58 -15.46
CA LEU A 8 18.56 13.83 -15.68
C LEU A 8 19.18 13.87 -17.08
N THR A 9 19.80 12.77 -17.55
CA THR A 9 20.40 12.76 -18.89
C THR A 9 19.36 12.81 -20.00
N MET A 10 18.19 12.16 -19.84
CA MET A 10 17.09 12.29 -20.78
C MET A 10 16.50 13.70 -20.79
N ALA A 11 16.29 14.30 -19.61
CA ALA A 11 15.76 15.65 -19.50
C ALA A 11 16.70 16.68 -20.17
N ASN A 12 18.01 16.57 -19.94
CA ASN A 12 18.99 17.37 -20.67
C ASN A 12 18.91 17.14 -22.21
N GLY A 13 18.77 15.88 -22.60
CA GLY A 13 18.57 15.54 -24.03
C GLY A 13 17.30 16.18 -24.62
N TYR A 14 16.17 16.13 -23.92
CA TYR A 14 14.93 16.80 -24.32
C TYR A 14 15.14 18.31 -24.42
N PHE A 15 15.82 18.92 -23.46
CA PHE A 15 16.13 20.35 -23.48
C PHE A 15 16.97 20.73 -24.70
N VAL A 16 18.08 20.07 -24.95
CA VAL A 16 19.00 20.35 -26.08
C VAL A 16 18.31 20.15 -27.43
N LYS A 17 17.34 19.22 -27.52
CA LYS A 17 16.57 18.94 -28.72
C LYS A 17 15.30 19.80 -28.88
N GLY A 18 15.03 20.73 -27.96
CA GLY A 18 13.83 21.57 -28.00
C GLY A 18 12.53 20.79 -27.75
N MET A 19 12.60 19.69 -27.00
CA MET A 19 11.45 18.83 -26.69
C MET A 19 11.08 18.88 -25.20
N ALA A 20 11.77 19.67 -24.37
CA ALA A 20 11.57 19.70 -22.92
C ALA A 20 10.12 20.02 -22.55
N ASP A 21 9.53 21.00 -23.22
CA ASP A 21 8.18 21.52 -22.93
C ASP A 21 7.05 20.72 -23.60
N ARG A 22 7.40 19.69 -24.38
CA ARG A 22 6.37 18.82 -24.99
C ARG A 22 5.55 18.15 -23.90
N ILE A 23 4.25 18.30 -23.96
CA ILE A 23 3.35 17.66 -23.00
C ILE A 23 3.32 16.15 -23.24
N THR A 24 3.46 15.41 -22.16
CA THR A 24 3.50 13.95 -22.14
C THR A 24 2.51 13.42 -21.11
N TYR A 25 2.02 12.20 -21.34
CA TYR A 25 1.14 11.47 -20.42
C TYR A 25 1.83 10.18 -20.01
N PHE A 26 2.01 10.01 -18.70
CA PHE A 26 2.57 8.81 -18.11
C PHE A 26 1.58 8.20 -17.14
N ASP A 27 1.57 6.86 -17.06
CA ASP A 27 0.79 6.13 -16.08
C ASP A 27 1.69 5.32 -15.15
N ILE A 28 1.31 5.30 -13.85
CA ILE A 28 1.73 4.28 -12.92
C ILE A 28 0.69 3.17 -12.90
N PHE A 29 1.15 1.95 -13.09
CA PHE A 29 0.38 0.72 -12.95
C PHE A 29 1.28 -0.43 -12.50
N PHE A 30 0.71 -1.56 -12.13
CA PHE A 30 1.44 -2.78 -11.78
C PHE A 30 0.91 -3.96 -12.58
N ARG A 31 1.60 -5.12 -12.55
CA ARG A 31 1.29 -6.26 -13.40
C ARG A 31 0.79 -7.48 -12.67
N GLU A 32 1.22 -7.68 -11.44
CA GLU A 32 0.92 -8.86 -10.65
C GLU A 32 0.60 -8.45 -9.21
N ILE A 33 -0.36 -9.11 -8.60
CA ILE A 33 -0.73 -8.87 -7.21
C ILE A 33 0.21 -9.68 -6.31
N PRO A 34 0.82 -9.05 -5.28
CA PRO A 34 1.69 -9.76 -4.35
C PRO A 34 0.99 -10.96 -3.69
N ASP A 35 1.77 -11.99 -3.36
CA ASP A 35 1.31 -13.21 -2.69
C ASP A 35 0.19 -13.96 -3.43
N GLY A 36 0.05 -13.77 -4.74
CA GLY A 36 -1.04 -14.36 -5.53
C GLY A 36 -2.42 -13.95 -5.04
N GLY A 37 -2.54 -12.74 -4.47
CA GLY A 37 -3.80 -12.18 -3.97
C GLY A 37 -4.77 -11.80 -5.07
N GLY A 38 -6.01 -11.46 -4.71
CA GLY A 38 -7.04 -11.04 -5.66
C GLY A 38 -7.07 -9.53 -5.94
N PHE A 39 -6.40 -8.72 -5.12
CA PHE A 39 -6.29 -7.26 -5.24
C PHE A 39 -5.05 -6.75 -4.49
N ALA A 40 -4.66 -5.51 -4.80
CA ALA A 40 -3.72 -4.75 -4.00
C ALA A 40 -4.41 -3.50 -3.42
N ILE A 41 -3.77 -2.80 -2.48
CA ILE A 41 -4.29 -1.56 -1.88
C ILE A 41 -3.39 -0.40 -2.31
N ALA A 42 -3.98 0.64 -2.88
CA ALA A 42 -3.27 1.87 -3.21
C ALA A 42 -2.84 2.61 -1.94
N ALA A 43 -1.56 2.96 -1.83
CA ALA A 43 -1.03 3.76 -0.73
C ALA A 43 0.20 4.57 -1.14
N GLY A 44 0.47 5.67 -0.42
CA GLY A 44 1.63 6.54 -0.64
C GLY A 44 1.32 7.88 -1.32
N LEU A 45 0.06 8.17 -1.62
CA LEU A 45 -0.31 9.40 -2.33
C LEU A 45 0.03 10.67 -1.55
N GLU A 46 -0.14 10.69 -0.22
CA GLU A 46 0.22 11.83 0.63
C GLU A 46 1.70 12.20 0.47
N GLN A 47 2.61 11.22 0.49
CA GLN A 47 4.05 11.46 0.34
C GLN A 47 4.41 11.89 -1.09
N ILE A 48 3.69 11.40 -2.10
CA ILE A 48 3.82 11.85 -3.49
C ILE A 48 3.42 13.33 -3.59
N ILE A 49 2.32 13.72 -2.96
CA ILE A 49 1.85 15.12 -2.92
C ILE A 49 2.90 16.02 -2.27
N ASP A 50 3.42 15.62 -1.12
CA ASP A 50 4.44 16.39 -0.39
C ASP A 50 5.72 16.54 -1.21
N TYR A 51 6.15 15.47 -1.88
CA TYR A 51 7.31 15.50 -2.75
C TYR A 51 7.13 16.48 -3.92
N VAL A 52 6.03 16.36 -4.65
CA VAL A 52 5.76 17.22 -5.82
C VAL A 52 5.64 18.69 -5.43
N LYS A 53 5.00 19.00 -4.30
CA LYS A 53 4.92 20.37 -3.76
C LYS A 53 6.29 20.98 -3.45
N ASN A 54 7.22 20.16 -2.96
CA ASN A 54 8.52 20.61 -2.47
C ASN A 54 9.67 20.34 -3.44
N LEU A 55 9.41 19.73 -4.59
CA LEU A 55 10.44 19.39 -5.56
C LEU A 55 11.10 20.63 -6.13
N HIS A 56 12.40 20.76 -5.87
CA HIS A 56 13.28 21.83 -6.38
C HIS A 56 14.71 21.30 -6.44
N PHE A 57 15.57 22.03 -7.13
CA PHE A 57 17.02 21.79 -7.17
C PHE A 57 17.73 22.88 -6.38
N THR A 58 18.60 22.47 -5.46
CA THR A 58 19.43 23.39 -4.67
C THR A 58 20.68 23.81 -5.45
N GLU A 59 21.39 24.87 -5.00
CA GLU A 59 22.66 25.22 -5.62
C GLU A 59 23.70 24.09 -5.51
N ASP A 60 23.69 23.33 -4.42
CA ASP A 60 24.57 22.16 -4.25
C ASP A 60 24.26 21.08 -5.28
N ASP A 61 22.97 20.86 -5.59
CA ASP A 61 22.55 19.94 -6.66
C ASP A 61 23.08 20.43 -8.03
N ILE A 62 22.95 21.71 -8.32
CA ILE A 62 23.40 22.30 -9.58
C ILE A 62 24.93 22.21 -9.72
N GLU A 63 25.70 22.54 -8.66
CA GLU A 63 27.15 22.43 -8.65
C GLU A 63 27.60 20.97 -8.84
N TYR A 64 26.93 20.01 -8.17
CA TYR A 64 27.20 18.59 -8.37
C TYR A 64 26.99 18.16 -9.83
N LEU A 65 25.84 18.55 -10.42
CA LEU A 65 25.55 18.23 -11.82
C LEU A 65 26.54 18.90 -12.80
N ARG A 66 26.92 20.14 -12.55
CA ARG A 66 27.94 20.85 -13.33
C ARG A 66 29.29 20.11 -13.29
N GLY A 67 29.68 19.64 -12.10
CA GLY A 67 30.90 18.84 -11.91
C GLY A 67 30.92 17.52 -12.68
N ARG A 68 29.74 16.99 -13.11
CA ARG A 68 29.66 15.81 -13.99
C ARG A 68 30.12 16.07 -15.41
N GLY A 69 30.13 17.32 -15.88
CA GLY A 69 30.62 17.71 -17.20
C GLY A 69 29.82 17.20 -18.41
N CYS A 70 28.60 16.68 -18.21
CA CYS A 70 27.77 16.09 -19.27
C CYS A 70 26.43 16.80 -19.48
N PHE A 71 26.18 17.91 -18.80
CA PHE A 71 24.93 18.67 -18.91
C PHE A 71 25.17 20.03 -19.57
N ASP A 72 24.21 20.50 -20.39
CA ASP A 72 24.21 21.85 -20.96
C ASP A 72 24.03 22.89 -19.83
N GLU A 73 24.82 23.96 -19.81
CA GLU A 73 24.76 24.98 -18.75
C GLU A 73 23.38 25.66 -18.70
N ARG A 74 22.73 25.86 -19.85
CA ARG A 74 21.37 26.43 -19.92
C ARG A 74 20.34 25.48 -19.33
N PHE A 75 20.55 24.17 -19.42
CA PHE A 75 19.72 23.18 -18.75
C PHE A 75 19.87 23.27 -17.23
N LEU A 76 21.11 23.40 -16.73
CA LEU A 76 21.37 23.60 -15.30
C LEU A 76 20.72 24.89 -14.78
N GLU A 77 20.76 25.97 -15.56
CA GLU A 77 20.04 27.22 -15.21
C GLU A 77 18.52 27.03 -15.17
N MET A 78 17.94 26.24 -16.09
CA MET A 78 16.52 25.90 -16.06
C MET A 78 16.16 25.12 -14.77
N LEU A 79 17.01 24.21 -14.31
CA LEU A 79 16.77 23.43 -13.09
C LEU A 79 16.73 24.30 -11.82
N ARG A 80 17.49 25.39 -11.74
CA ARG A 80 17.41 26.35 -10.61
C ARG A 80 16.00 26.88 -10.37
N ASN A 81 15.26 27.11 -11.47
CA ASN A 81 13.92 27.64 -11.44
C ASN A 81 12.85 26.56 -11.51
N PHE A 82 13.25 25.29 -11.36
CA PHE A 82 12.31 24.18 -11.48
C PHE A 82 11.16 24.29 -10.49
N ARG A 83 9.95 24.17 -11.02
CA ARG A 83 8.70 23.93 -10.30
C ARG A 83 7.85 23.00 -11.14
N PHE A 84 7.17 22.07 -10.49
CA PHE A 84 6.21 21.24 -11.20
C PHE A 84 5.00 22.07 -11.64
N THR A 85 4.64 22.01 -12.91
CA THR A 85 3.54 22.77 -13.51
C THR A 85 2.51 21.89 -14.19
N GLY A 86 2.67 20.57 -14.10
CA GLY A 86 1.77 19.58 -14.72
C GLY A 86 0.51 19.31 -13.92
N ASP A 87 -0.24 18.34 -14.43
CA ASP A 87 -1.45 17.80 -13.83
C ASP A 87 -1.17 16.36 -13.34
N ILE A 88 -1.78 15.97 -12.24
CA ILE A 88 -1.73 14.59 -11.71
C ILE A 88 -3.13 14.18 -11.30
N TRP A 89 -3.56 13.01 -11.76
CA TRP A 89 -4.74 12.31 -11.28
C TRP A 89 -4.32 11.01 -10.62
N ALA A 90 -4.96 10.65 -9.53
CA ALA A 90 -4.65 9.42 -8.81
C ALA A 90 -5.90 8.77 -8.19
N VAL A 91 -5.84 7.47 -8.04
CA VAL A 91 -6.79 6.72 -7.22
C VAL A 91 -6.52 7.05 -5.74
N PRO A 92 -7.56 7.34 -4.93
CA PRO A 92 -7.39 7.61 -3.50
C PRO A 92 -6.71 6.46 -2.75
N GLU A 93 -5.93 6.80 -1.71
CA GLU A 93 -5.34 5.78 -0.84
C GLU A 93 -6.42 4.92 -0.17
N GLY A 94 -6.12 3.66 0.07
CA GLY A 94 -7.08 2.70 0.61
C GLY A 94 -7.97 2.02 -0.43
N THR A 95 -7.96 2.46 -1.68
CA THR A 95 -8.73 1.83 -2.75
C THR A 95 -8.11 0.49 -3.15
N PRO A 96 -8.90 -0.61 -3.24
CA PRO A 96 -8.46 -1.83 -3.92
C PRO A 96 -8.16 -1.55 -5.40
N ILE A 97 -6.99 -1.98 -5.86
CA ILE A 97 -6.50 -1.77 -7.23
C ILE A 97 -6.08 -3.11 -7.85
N PHE A 98 -6.12 -3.14 -9.18
CA PHE A 98 -5.88 -4.36 -9.97
C PHE A 98 -4.81 -4.14 -11.04
N PRO A 99 -4.20 -5.22 -11.57
CA PRO A 99 -3.18 -5.12 -12.61
C PRO A 99 -3.63 -4.34 -13.85
N SER A 100 -2.71 -3.58 -14.45
CA SER A 100 -2.90 -2.79 -15.67
C SER A 100 -3.78 -1.54 -15.56
N GLU A 101 -4.32 -1.23 -14.39
CA GLU A 101 -5.05 0.02 -14.13
C GLU A 101 -4.10 1.21 -14.09
N PRO A 102 -4.45 2.35 -14.71
CA PRO A 102 -3.72 3.60 -14.53
C PRO A 102 -4.02 4.16 -13.13
N VAL A 103 -3.25 3.74 -12.12
CA VAL A 103 -3.48 4.15 -10.72
C VAL A 103 -3.14 5.62 -10.52
N ILE A 104 -2.06 6.09 -11.16
CA ILE A 104 -1.67 7.50 -11.19
C ILE A 104 -1.39 7.86 -12.64
N THR A 105 -1.98 8.96 -13.10
CA THR A 105 -1.71 9.55 -14.42
C THR A 105 -1.07 10.93 -14.24
N VAL A 106 0.05 11.15 -14.92
CA VAL A 106 0.78 12.41 -14.93
C VAL A 106 0.72 13.02 -16.32
N ARG A 107 0.23 14.25 -16.44
CA ARG A 107 0.30 15.07 -17.65
C ARG A 107 1.23 16.26 -17.37
N ALA A 108 2.38 16.30 -17.98
CA ALA A 108 3.36 17.36 -17.73
C ALA A 108 4.33 17.54 -18.90
N PRO A 109 5.08 18.68 -18.94
CA PRO A 109 6.25 18.81 -19.79
C PRO A 109 7.20 17.62 -19.63
N ALA A 110 7.77 17.15 -20.72
CA ALA A 110 8.53 15.89 -20.77
C ALA A 110 9.62 15.79 -19.69
N TYR A 111 10.38 16.87 -19.44
CA TYR A 111 11.42 16.87 -18.43
C TYR A 111 10.86 16.80 -17.00
N GLN A 112 9.71 17.42 -16.73
CA GLN A 112 9.07 17.40 -15.41
C GLN A 112 8.49 16.02 -15.11
N ALA A 113 7.78 15.45 -16.09
CA ALA A 113 7.23 14.11 -15.97
C ALA A 113 8.33 13.06 -15.72
N GLN A 114 9.51 13.26 -16.31
CA GLN A 114 10.63 12.34 -16.14
C GLN A 114 11.25 12.41 -14.73
N PHE A 115 11.44 13.60 -14.14
CA PHE A 115 12.09 13.76 -12.84
C PHE A 115 11.34 13.17 -11.65
N ILE A 116 10.05 12.93 -11.79
CA ILE A 116 9.25 12.41 -10.67
C ILE A 116 9.11 10.89 -10.68
N GLU A 117 9.55 10.20 -11.74
CA GLU A 117 9.40 8.75 -11.93
C GLU A 117 9.90 7.96 -10.73
N THR A 118 11.18 8.11 -10.37
CA THR A 118 11.81 7.31 -9.33
C THR A 118 11.12 7.47 -7.98
N TYR A 119 10.82 8.71 -7.57
CA TYR A 119 10.20 8.94 -6.26
C TYR A 119 8.76 8.42 -6.20
N LEU A 120 7.97 8.68 -7.25
CA LEU A 120 6.60 8.18 -7.31
C LEU A 120 6.56 6.64 -7.21
N LEU A 121 7.42 5.97 -7.96
CA LEU A 121 7.51 4.50 -7.92
C LEU A 121 8.02 3.98 -6.59
N LEU A 122 9.03 4.61 -5.98
CA LEU A 122 9.58 4.23 -4.70
C LEU A 122 8.49 4.22 -3.62
N VAL A 123 7.71 5.30 -3.54
CA VAL A 123 6.67 5.49 -2.53
C VAL A 123 5.47 4.58 -2.79
N PHE A 124 4.97 4.58 -4.04
CA PHE A 124 3.83 3.75 -4.44
C PHE A 124 4.11 2.25 -4.23
N ASN A 125 5.25 1.76 -4.72
CA ASN A 125 5.62 0.35 -4.59
C ASN A 125 5.71 -0.08 -3.13
N HIS A 126 6.45 0.68 -2.30
CA HIS A 126 6.66 0.32 -0.92
C HIS A 126 5.37 0.33 -0.10
N GLN A 127 4.63 1.44 -0.13
CA GLN A 127 3.45 1.56 0.72
C GLN A 127 2.29 0.68 0.25
N SER A 128 2.06 0.56 -1.06
CA SER A 128 1.03 -0.36 -1.57
C SER A 128 1.36 -1.82 -1.27
N LEU A 129 2.63 -2.21 -1.34
CA LEU A 129 3.07 -3.55 -0.95
C LEU A 129 2.77 -3.86 0.51
N VAL A 130 3.18 -2.95 1.43
CA VAL A 130 3.00 -3.16 2.86
C VAL A 130 1.53 -3.09 3.26
N ALA A 131 0.74 -2.16 2.70
CA ALA A 131 -0.70 -2.08 2.94
C ALA A 131 -1.43 -3.35 2.49
N THR A 132 -1.07 -3.88 1.32
CA THR A 132 -1.62 -5.14 0.79
C THR A 132 -1.28 -6.32 1.69
N LYS A 133 -0.02 -6.44 2.13
CA LYS A 133 0.42 -7.49 3.06
C LYS A 133 -0.27 -7.39 4.41
N ALA A 134 -0.35 -6.19 4.97
CA ALA A 134 -1.04 -5.94 6.24
C ALA A 134 -2.51 -6.34 6.17
N ASN A 135 -3.20 -6.02 5.07
CA ASN A 135 -4.60 -6.39 4.89
C ASN A 135 -4.81 -7.91 4.85
N ARG A 136 -3.92 -8.66 4.18
CA ARG A 136 -3.97 -10.12 4.21
C ARG A 136 -3.86 -10.66 5.64
N ILE A 137 -2.91 -10.14 6.41
CA ILE A 137 -2.67 -10.52 7.80
C ILE A 137 -3.87 -10.17 8.69
N VAL A 138 -4.42 -8.96 8.56
CA VAL A 138 -5.59 -8.50 9.33
C VAL A 138 -6.82 -9.36 9.04
N ARG A 139 -7.08 -9.69 7.78
CA ARG A 139 -8.20 -10.59 7.42
C ARG A 139 -8.03 -12.01 8.00
N ALA A 140 -6.80 -12.52 8.02
CA ALA A 140 -6.50 -13.82 8.62
C ALA A 140 -6.72 -13.84 10.13
N ALA A 141 -6.66 -12.68 10.80
CA ALA A 141 -6.89 -12.56 12.25
C ALA A 141 -8.38 -12.64 12.66
N GLU A 142 -9.31 -12.69 11.70
CA GLU A 142 -10.75 -12.87 11.95
C GLU A 142 -11.31 -11.88 12.99
N GLY A 143 -11.06 -10.59 12.79
CA GLY A 143 -11.52 -9.49 13.66
C GLY A 143 -10.67 -9.26 14.92
N ARG A 144 -9.66 -10.07 15.19
CA ARG A 144 -8.72 -9.82 16.29
C ARG A 144 -7.76 -8.69 15.90
N PRO A 145 -7.46 -7.75 16.82
CA PRO A 145 -6.51 -6.67 16.54
C PRO A 145 -5.13 -7.18 16.12
N VAL A 146 -4.56 -6.52 15.11
CA VAL A 146 -3.18 -6.76 14.66
C VAL A 146 -2.38 -5.47 14.86
N SER A 147 -1.27 -5.55 15.59
CA SER A 147 -0.32 -4.46 15.77
C SER A 147 0.90 -4.67 14.88
N GLU A 148 1.36 -3.61 14.22
CA GLU A 148 2.58 -3.63 13.42
C GLU A 148 3.81 -3.53 14.33
N PHE A 149 4.69 -4.54 14.36
CA PHE A 149 5.88 -4.64 15.22
C PHE A 149 7.19 -4.79 14.41
N GLY A 150 7.21 -4.29 13.17
CA GLY A 150 8.28 -4.57 12.22
C GLY A 150 9.37 -3.51 12.10
N SER A 151 9.28 -2.36 12.75
CA SER A 151 10.17 -1.21 12.53
C SER A 151 11.65 -1.58 12.48
N ARG A 152 12.17 -2.40 13.41
CA ARG A 152 13.58 -2.83 13.46
C ARG A 152 13.99 -3.82 12.35
N ARG A 153 13.05 -4.27 11.52
CA ARG A 153 13.25 -5.20 10.40
C ARG A 153 13.05 -4.55 9.03
N ALA A 154 12.60 -3.30 9.02
CA ALA A 154 12.42 -2.53 7.78
C ALA A 154 13.76 -2.18 7.11
N GLN A 155 13.72 -1.94 5.81
CA GLN A 155 14.89 -1.58 5.00
C GLN A 155 15.19 -0.07 5.08
N GLY A 156 15.49 0.41 6.27
CA GLY A 156 15.84 1.80 6.54
C GLY A 156 14.77 2.58 7.31
N ALA A 157 15.13 3.75 7.83
CA ALA A 157 14.27 4.53 8.71
C ALA A 157 12.95 4.97 8.04
N SER A 158 13.03 5.46 6.79
CA SER A 158 11.82 5.84 6.05
C SER A 158 10.90 4.65 5.80
N ALA A 159 11.45 3.48 5.50
CA ALA A 159 10.67 2.25 5.31
C ALA A 159 9.98 1.80 6.61
N ALA A 160 10.61 2.01 7.78
CA ALA A 160 9.97 1.72 9.06
C ALA A 160 8.77 2.65 9.31
N ILE A 161 8.93 3.94 9.09
CA ILE A 161 7.91 4.97 9.35
C ILE A 161 6.74 4.84 8.36
N LEU A 162 7.04 4.81 7.08
CA LEU A 162 6.03 4.73 6.01
C LEU A 162 5.40 3.34 5.92
N GLY A 163 6.15 2.30 6.29
CA GLY A 163 5.62 0.96 6.41
C GLY A 163 4.60 0.81 7.55
N ALA A 164 4.86 1.46 8.70
CA ALA A 164 3.88 1.53 9.79
C ALA A 164 2.59 2.24 9.35
N ARG A 165 2.71 3.37 8.62
CA ARG A 165 1.56 4.06 8.02
C ARG A 165 0.79 3.17 7.05
N ALA A 166 1.49 2.53 6.15
CA ALA A 166 0.88 1.64 5.16
C ALA A 166 0.18 0.43 5.82
N ALA A 167 0.79 -0.16 6.84
CA ALA A 167 0.19 -1.24 7.61
C ALA A 167 -1.11 -0.82 8.31
N TYR A 168 -1.15 0.40 8.83
CA TYR A 168 -2.35 0.96 9.45
C TYR A 168 -3.47 1.18 8.42
N ILE A 169 -3.15 1.72 7.24
CA ILE A 169 -4.09 1.81 6.11
C ILE A 169 -4.64 0.43 5.73
N GLY A 170 -3.77 -0.59 5.71
CA GLY A 170 -4.14 -1.98 5.43
C GLY A 170 -4.99 -2.65 6.52
N GLY A 171 -5.26 -1.97 7.64
CA GLY A 171 -6.18 -2.40 8.69
C GLY A 171 -5.53 -2.76 10.04
N CYS A 172 -4.20 -2.65 10.19
CA CYS A 172 -3.58 -2.78 11.51
C CYS A 172 -4.17 -1.76 12.49
N SER A 173 -4.32 -2.16 13.76
CA SER A 173 -4.93 -1.31 14.79
C SER A 173 -3.96 -0.32 15.44
N SER A 174 -2.66 -0.59 15.35
CA SER A 174 -1.61 0.14 16.05
C SER A 174 -0.23 -0.22 15.51
N THR A 175 0.80 0.51 15.94
CA THR A 175 2.20 0.26 15.61
C THR A 175 3.10 0.31 16.82
N ALA A 176 4.29 -0.31 16.75
CA ALA A 176 5.36 -0.09 17.71
C ALA A 176 6.26 1.12 17.36
N CYS A 177 6.03 1.77 16.24
CA CYS A 177 6.83 2.88 15.72
C CYS A 177 6.36 4.21 16.28
N ALA A 178 7.00 4.70 17.35
CA ALA A 178 6.60 5.91 18.06
C ALA A 178 6.49 7.16 17.15
N ILE A 179 7.41 7.33 16.19
CA ILE A 179 7.37 8.47 15.27
C ILE A 179 6.18 8.38 14.28
N ALA A 180 5.63 7.20 14.03
CA ALA A 180 4.42 7.06 13.21
C ALA A 180 3.17 7.52 13.96
N ASP A 181 3.13 7.38 15.29
CA ASP A 181 2.10 8.00 16.14
C ASP A 181 2.20 9.53 16.05
N GLU A 182 3.37 10.07 16.31
CA GLU A 182 3.60 11.52 16.28
C GLU A 182 3.21 12.16 14.93
N ARG A 183 3.57 11.51 13.81
CA ARG A 183 3.38 12.10 12.47
C ARG A 183 2.00 11.86 11.87
N PHE A 184 1.41 10.70 12.12
CA PHE A 184 0.20 10.25 11.44
C PHE A 184 -0.97 9.94 12.38
N GLY A 185 -0.79 10.12 13.70
CA GLY A 185 -1.82 9.84 14.70
C GLY A 185 -2.15 8.35 14.82
N ILE A 186 -1.22 7.46 14.47
CA ILE A 186 -1.40 6.02 14.55
C ILE A 186 -1.11 5.57 15.98
N PRO A 187 -2.05 4.92 16.69
CA PRO A 187 -1.83 4.55 18.09
C PRO A 187 -0.53 3.74 18.30
N ALA A 188 0.42 4.28 19.05
CA ALA A 188 1.63 3.55 19.42
C ALA A 188 1.35 2.60 20.57
N VAL A 189 1.81 1.35 20.44
CA VAL A 189 1.70 0.32 21.47
C VAL A 189 3.02 -0.39 21.67
N GLY A 190 3.25 -0.82 22.91
CA GLY A 190 4.42 -1.60 23.26
C GLY A 190 4.20 -2.22 24.64
N THR A 191 4.94 -3.29 24.92
CA THR A 191 4.94 -3.92 26.23
C THR A 191 6.35 -3.84 26.83
N MET A 192 7.07 -4.93 26.82
CA MET A 192 8.47 -5.00 27.25
C MET A 192 9.26 -5.93 26.33
N ALA A 193 10.58 -5.86 26.38
CA ALA A 193 11.47 -6.86 25.81
C ALA A 193 11.94 -7.83 26.90
N HIS A 194 12.51 -8.98 26.52
CA HIS A 194 13.10 -9.95 27.44
C HIS A 194 14.17 -9.32 28.35
N SER A 195 14.91 -8.33 27.84
CA SER A 195 15.90 -7.58 28.60
C SER A 195 15.33 -6.88 29.84
N TRP A 196 14.06 -6.42 29.82
CA TRP A 196 13.40 -5.90 31.01
C TRP A 196 13.35 -6.96 32.10
N VAL A 197 12.89 -8.17 31.78
CA VAL A 197 12.80 -9.27 32.75
C VAL A 197 14.16 -9.67 33.29
N GLN A 198 15.18 -9.69 32.42
CA GLN A 198 16.55 -10.07 32.74
C GLN A 198 17.31 -9.04 33.60
N MET A 199 16.84 -7.79 33.65
CA MET A 199 17.45 -6.73 34.48
C MET A 199 17.11 -6.86 35.99
N PHE A 200 16.14 -7.68 36.35
CA PHE A 200 15.73 -7.89 37.75
C PHE A 200 16.27 -9.23 38.28
N ASP A 201 16.36 -9.36 39.59
CA ASP A 201 16.84 -10.57 40.24
C ASP A 201 15.87 -11.75 40.05
N SER A 202 14.59 -11.47 39.77
CA SER A 202 13.59 -12.48 39.47
C SER A 202 12.55 -12.01 38.47
N GLU A 203 11.98 -12.93 37.70
CA GLU A 203 10.88 -12.70 36.78
C GLU A 203 9.66 -12.09 37.49
N TYR A 204 9.36 -12.53 38.71
CA TYR A 204 8.27 -11.97 39.52
C TYR A 204 8.49 -10.49 39.82
N GLU A 205 9.69 -10.12 40.26
CA GLU A 205 10.04 -8.73 40.56
C GLU A 205 9.90 -7.81 39.33
N ALA A 206 10.34 -8.29 38.19
CA ALA A 206 10.18 -7.57 36.93
C ALA A 206 8.69 -7.32 36.60
N PHE A 207 7.85 -8.32 36.79
CA PHE A 207 6.41 -8.23 36.51
C PHE A 207 5.69 -7.36 37.56
N ASP A 208 6.00 -7.49 38.82
CA ASP A 208 5.45 -6.68 39.88
C ASP A 208 5.79 -5.19 39.70
N SER A 209 7.04 -4.91 39.36
CA SER A 209 7.49 -3.56 39.02
C SER A 209 6.74 -2.97 37.83
N TYR A 210 6.54 -3.75 36.75
CA TYR A 210 5.81 -3.30 35.57
C TYR A 210 4.33 -3.02 35.88
N CYS A 211 3.69 -3.87 36.70
CA CYS A 211 2.32 -3.67 37.12
C CYS A 211 2.14 -2.38 37.93
N LYS A 212 3.10 -2.06 38.79
CA LYS A 212 3.09 -0.80 39.58
C LYS A 212 3.25 0.44 38.71
N LEU A 213 4.10 0.36 37.67
CA LEU A 213 4.35 1.49 36.75
C LEU A 213 3.21 1.71 35.77
N TYR A 214 2.62 0.62 35.25
CA TYR A 214 1.62 0.67 34.19
C TYR A 214 0.33 -0.10 34.53
N PRO A 215 -0.39 0.31 35.62
CA PRO A 215 -1.52 -0.47 36.14
C PRO A 215 -2.70 -0.62 35.16
N ASN A 216 -2.83 0.30 34.20
CA ASN A 216 -3.93 0.30 33.22
C ASN A 216 -3.56 -0.36 31.87
N ALA A 217 -2.30 -0.77 31.70
CA ALA A 217 -1.77 -1.30 30.43
C ALA A 217 -0.79 -2.48 30.64
N ALA A 218 -0.94 -3.20 31.75
CA ALA A 218 -0.02 -4.28 32.11
C ALA A 218 -0.19 -5.49 31.18
N THR A 219 0.70 -5.61 30.19
CA THR A 219 0.88 -6.81 29.39
C THR A 219 2.28 -7.36 29.62
N LEU A 220 2.38 -8.54 30.23
CA LEU A 220 3.62 -9.15 30.68
C LEU A 220 4.15 -10.20 29.71
N LEU A 221 5.43 -10.11 29.37
CA LEU A 221 6.12 -11.04 28.44
C LEU A 221 6.55 -12.29 29.21
N VAL A 222 5.85 -13.40 28.99
CA VAL A 222 5.90 -14.58 29.89
C VAL A 222 6.81 -15.72 29.41
N ASP A 223 7.50 -15.52 28.29
CA ASP A 223 8.34 -16.57 27.67
C ASP A 223 9.85 -16.30 27.78
N THR A 224 10.27 -15.45 28.75
CA THR A 224 11.70 -15.21 28.96
C THR A 224 12.43 -16.48 29.40
N TYR A 225 11.82 -17.29 30.27
CA TYR A 225 12.41 -18.53 30.77
C TYR A 225 11.51 -19.74 30.45
N ASN A 226 10.33 -19.82 31.07
CA ASN A 226 9.39 -20.91 30.83
C ASN A 226 7.94 -20.42 30.98
N VAL A 227 7.21 -20.41 29.88
CA VAL A 227 5.84 -19.89 29.84
C VAL A 227 4.95 -20.50 30.93
N LEU A 228 4.91 -21.83 31.02
CA LEU A 228 3.93 -22.54 31.86
C LEU A 228 4.39 -22.76 33.29
N LYS A 229 5.72 -22.90 33.54
CA LYS A 229 6.24 -23.21 34.87
C LYS A 229 6.59 -21.97 35.70
N SER A 230 6.94 -20.85 35.03
CA SER A 230 7.32 -19.60 35.70
C SER A 230 6.58 -18.37 35.19
N GLY A 231 6.57 -18.11 33.89
CA GLY A 231 6.06 -16.87 33.31
C GLY A 231 4.60 -16.59 33.65
N VAL A 232 3.69 -17.48 33.27
CA VAL A 232 2.25 -17.31 33.56
C VAL A 232 1.95 -17.35 35.05
N PRO A 233 2.50 -18.27 35.87
CA PRO A 233 2.33 -18.26 37.31
C PRO A 233 2.80 -16.95 37.99
N ASN A 234 3.98 -16.43 37.60
CA ASN A 234 4.50 -15.16 38.12
C ASN A 234 3.67 -13.95 37.67
N ALA A 235 3.17 -13.96 36.44
CA ALA A 235 2.27 -12.94 35.92
C ALA A 235 0.96 -12.90 36.72
N ILE A 236 0.32 -14.04 36.97
CA ILE A 236 -0.89 -14.18 37.79
C ILE A 236 -0.64 -13.64 39.18
N LYS A 237 0.50 -13.99 39.80
CA LYS A 237 0.88 -13.51 41.13
C LYS A 237 1.04 -11.99 41.14
N ALA A 238 1.73 -11.43 40.14
CA ALA A 238 1.96 -9.97 40.06
C ALA A 238 0.64 -9.20 39.84
N PHE A 239 -0.23 -9.67 38.96
CA PHE A 239 -1.54 -9.04 38.73
C PHE A 239 -2.40 -9.03 39.97
N LYS A 240 -2.47 -10.16 40.72
CA LYS A 240 -3.24 -10.27 41.96
C LYS A 240 -2.67 -9.37 43.06
N ALA A 241 -1.34 -9.34 43.23
CA ALA A 241 -0.68 -8.51 44.22
C ALA A 241 -0.90 -7.00 44.01
N ASN A 242 -1.08 -6.58 42.75
CA ASN A 242 -1.29 -5.17 42.41
C ASN A 242 -2.76 -4.84 42.06
N GLY A 243 -3.70 -5.76 42.25
CA GLY A 243 -5.12 -5.54 41.96
C GLY A 243 -5.44 -5.23 40.48
N ILE A 244 -4.60 -5.72 39.56
CA ILE A 244 -4.76 -5.48 38.12
C ILE A 244 -5.88 -6.35 37.58
N THR A 245 -6.92 -5.73 37.03
CA THR A 245 -8.05 -6.42 36.40
C THR A 245 -8.01 -6.37 34.87
N LYS A 246 -7.52 -5.26 34.29
CA LYS A 246 -7.28 -5.13 32.85
C LYS A 246 -5.83 -5.49 32.56
N CYS A 247 -5.58 -6.73 32.18
CA CYS A 247 -4.25 -7.26 32.00
C CYS A 247 -4.12 -8.12 30.75
N GLY A 248 -2.88 -8.37 30.37
CA GLY A 248 -2.53 -9.29 29.29
C GLY A 248 -1.22 -10.02 29.54
N VAL A 249 -1.07 -11.17 28.89
CA VAL A 249 0.21 -11.87 28.80
C VAL A 249 0.60 -11.95 27.34
N ARG A 250 1.91 -11.84 27.05
CA ARG A 250 2.45 -11.93 25.70
C ARG A 250 3.36 -13.14 25.58
N ILE A 251 3.16 -13.92 24.51
CA ILE A 251 3.96 -15.09 24.15
C ILE A 251 4.63 -14.79 22.81
N ASP A 252 5.96 -14.81 22.78
CA ASP A 252 6.78 -14.45 21.61
C ASP A 252 7.54 -15.63 21.01
N SER A 253 7.45 -16.84 21.62
CA SER A 253 8.19 -18.02 21.20
C SER A 253 7.47 -19.33 21.52
N GLY A 254 7.93 -20.42 20.90
CA GLY A 254 7.40 -21.78 21.10
C GLY A 254 6.18 -22.10 20.23
N ASP A 255 5.53 -23.22 20.52
CA ASP A 255 4.29 -23.61 19.82
C ASP A 255 3.11 -22.76 20.32
N ILE A 256 2.63 -21.88 19.45
CA ILE A 256 1.61 -20.89 19.78
C ILE A 256 0.30 -21.56 20.20
N THR A 257 -0.16 -22.55 19.44
CA THR A 257 -1.45 -23.20 19.70
C THR A 257 -1.43 -23.92 21.05
N TYR A 258 -0.39 -24.68 21.32
CA TYR A 258 -0.24 -25.39 22.58
C TYR A 258 -0.11 -24.45 23.75
N LEU A 259 0.79 -23.46 23.64
CA LEU A 259 1.08 -22.54 24.75
C LEU A 259 -0.13 -21.64 25.08
N THR A 260 -0.82 -21.08 24.09
CA THR A 260 -1.98 -20.21 24.34
C THR A 260 -3.14 -20.95 25.00
N ARG A 261 -3.41 -22.20 24.59
CA ARG A 261 -4.45 -23.04 25.19
C ARG A 261 -4.11 -23.38 26.66
N LYS A 262 -2.86 -23.69 26.95
CA LYS A 262 -2.43 -23.97 28.33
C LYS A 262 -2.43 -22.71 29.18
N THR A 263 -1.97 -21.57 28.62
CA THR A 263 -1.99 -20.28 29.28
C THR A 263 -3.42 -19.85 29.62
N ARG A 264 -4.36 -19.98 28.69
CA ARG A 264 -5.78 -19.66 28.92
C ARG A 264 -6.34 -20.47 30.10
N ARG A 265 -6.04 -21.77 30.12
CA ARG A 265 -6.48 -22.62 31.22
C ARG A 265 -5.91 -22.17 32.57
N LEU A 266 -4.62 -21.85 32.67
CA LEU A 266 -4.00 -21.37 33.91
C LEU A 266 -4.60 -20.03 34.37
N LEU A 267 -4.88 -19.13 33.44
CA LEU A 267 -5.52 -17.86 33.75
C LEU A 267 -6.96 -18.05 34.26
N ASP A 268 -7.73 -18.94 33.64
CA ASP A 268 -9.11 -19.27 34.02
C ASP A 268 -9.17 -19.93 35.41
N GLU A 269 -8.30 -20.89 35.67
CA GLU A 269 -8.14 -21.54 36.99
C GLU A 269 -7.76 -20.55 38.08
N ALA A 270 -7.07 -19.44 37.73
CA ALA A 270 -6.74 -18.35 38.65
C ALA A 270 -7.86 -17.31 38.80
N GLY A 271 -9.00 -17.47 38.10
CA GLY A 271 -10.11 -16.51 38.08
C GLY A 271 -9.87 -15.27 37.22
N MET A 272 -8.93 -15.33 36.25
CA MET A 272 -8.55 -14.22 35.36
C MET A 272 -9.05 -14.45 33.94
N THR A 273 -10.35 -14.67 33.80
CA THR A 273 -11.01 -15.00 32.51
C THR A 273 -10.90 -13.90 31.47
N ASP A 274 -10.81 -12.63 31.89
CA ASP A 274 -10.71 -11.46 31.02
C ASP A 274 -9.28 -11.08 30.64
N CYS A 275 -8.26 -11.73 31.23
CA CYS A 275 -6.85 -11.49 30.91
C CYS A 275 -6.56 -11.86 29.45
N LYS A 276 -6.02 -10.91 28.69
CA LYS A 276 -5.78 -11.05 27.25
C LYS A 276 -4.51 -11.83 26.96
N ILE A 277 -4.53 -12.60 25.87
CA ILE A 277 -3.37 -13.34 25.37
C ILE A 277 -2.95 -12.69 24.04
N VAL A 278 -1.78 -12.08 24.04
CA VAL A 278 -1.14 -11.46 22.88
C VAL A 278 -0.07 -12.41 22.35
N VAL A 279 -0.04 -12.60 21.04
CA VAL A 279 0.98 -13.44 20.40
C VAL A 279 1.79 -12.61 19.42
N SER A 280 3.10 -12.77 19.49
CA SER A 280 4.04 -12.21 18.53
C SER A 280 5.05 -13.30 18.15
N ASN A 281 5.92 -13.04 17.20
CA ASN A 281 6.86 -13.95 16.57
C ASN A 281 6.56 -14.03 15.07
N SER A 282 7.35 -14.63 14.28
CA SER A 282 7.37 -14.84 12.82
C SER A 282 6.01 -15.14 12.14
N LEU A 283 5.00 -14.35 12.47
CA LEU A 283 3.60 -14.50 12.02
C LEU A 283 3.40 -13.93 10.62
N ASP A 284 2.58 -14.62 9.84
CA ASP A 284 1.96 -14.16 8.61
C ASP A 284 0.51 -14.63 8.52
N GLU A 285 -0.18 -14.30 7.44
CA GLU A 285 -1.57 -14.67 7.22
C GLU A 285 -1.84 -16.17 7.30
N TYR A 286 -0.90 -17.01 6.86
CA TYR A 286 -1.05 -18.46 6.87
C TYR A 286 -0.91 -19.02 8.28
N ILE A 287 0.12 -18.62 9.00
CA ILE A 287 0.34 -19.06 10.39
C ILE A 287 -0.79 -18.59 11.31
N ILE A 288 -1.26 -17.35 11.13
CA ILE A 288 -2.38 -16.82 11.92
C ILE A 288 -3.64 -17.63 11.66
N ARG A 289 -4.01 -17.85 10.40
CA ARG A 289 -5.17 -18.66 10.03
C ARG A 289 -5.07 -20.08 10.63
N ASP A 290 -3.95 -20.74 10.43
CA ASP A 290 -3.79 -22.13 10.85
C ASP A 290 -3.82 -22.25 12.38
N THR A 291 -3.20 -21.33 13.13
CA THR A 291 -3.24 -21.36 14.59
C THR A 291 -4.66 -21.11 15.14
N ILE A 292 -5.42 -20.20 14.52
CA ILE A 292 -6.82 -19.98 14.88
C ILE A 292 -7.66 -21.23 14.60
N GLN A 293 -7.50 -21.85 13.43
CA GLN A 293 -8.22 -23.08 13.07
C GLN A 293 -7.89 -24.26 14.01
N GLN A 294 -6.66 -24.31 14.53
CA GLN A 294 -6.25 -25.28 15.53
C GLN A 294 -6.79 -24.97 16.94
N GLY A 295 -7.53 -23.91 17.12
CA GLY A 295 -8.14 -23.52 18.39
C GLY A 295 -7.20 -22.84 19.37
N ALA A 296 -6.21 -22.08 18.88
CA ALA A 296 -5.39 -21.21 19.70
C ALA A 296 -6.24 -20.16 20.41
N CYS A 297 -5.95 -19.90 21.67
CA CYS A 297 -6.65 -18.87 22.49
C CYS A 297 -5.86 -17.55 22.40
N ILE A 298 -6.18 -16.74 21.38
CA ILE A 298 -5.47 -15.52 21.09
C ILE A 298 -6.47 -14.35 21.02
N ASP A 299 -6.16 -13.26 21.68
CA ASP A 299 -6.98 -12.03 21.67
C ASP A 299 -6.42 -10.98 20.67
N SER A 300 -5.10 -10.93 20.46
CA SER A 300 -4.48 -10.01 19.49
C SER A 300 -3.11 -10.49 19.04
N PHE A 301 -2.64 -9.93 17.92
CA PHE A 301 -1.38 -10.29 17.28
C PHE A 301 -0.44 -9.09 17.16
N GLY A 302 0.86 -9.32 17.42
CA GLY A 302 1.94 -8.40 17.09
C GLY A 302 2.75 -8.98 15.91
N VAL A 303 2.67 -8.38 14.74
CA VAL A 303 3.29 -8.90 13.52
C VAL A 303 4.41 -7.98 13.05
N GLY A 304 5.61 -8.51 12.92
CA GLY A 304 6.81 -7.71 12.64
C GLY A 304 7.40 -7.97 11.26
N GLU A 305 8.48 -8.78 11.22
CA GLU A 305 9.31 -8.99 10.03
C GLU A 305 8.52 -9.31 8.77
N ARG A 306 7.67 -10.32 8.81
CA ARG A 306 6.97 -10.81 7.61
C ARG A 306 5.95 -9.81 7.04
N LEU A 307 5.45 -8.90 7.89
CA LEU A 307 4.59 -7.81 7.45
C LEU A 307 5.41 -6.70 6.79
N ILE A 308 6.36 -6.10 7.54
CA ILE A 308 7.05 -4.88 7.11
C ILE A 308 7.97 -5.10 5.89
N THR A 309 8.43 -6.34 5.67
CA THR A 309 9.25 -6.70 4.51
C THR A 309 8.46 -7.36 3.39
N SER A 310 7.15 -7.60 3.60
CA SER A 310 6.34 -8.45 2.69
C SER A 310 7.10 -9.72 2.26
N LYS A 311 7.61 -10.46 3.24
CA LYS A 311 8.68 -11.47 3.10
C LYS A 311 8.50 -12.46 1.96
N ASN A 312 7.28 -12.87 1.66
CA ASN A 312 7.01 -13.88 0.63
C ASN A 312 6.99 -13.28 -0.79
N SER A 313 6.60 -12.00 -0.91
CA SER A 313 6.57 -11.24 -2.16
C SER A 313 7.10 -9.83 -1.90
N PRO A 314 8.45 -9.64 -1.83
CA PRO A 314 9.05 -8.37 -1.38
C PRO A 314 9.06 -7.26 -2.44
N VAL A 315 8.49 -7.50 -3.62
CA VAL A 315 8.48 -6.56 -4.75
C VAL A 315 7.04 -6.35 -5.22
N PHE A 316 6.59 -5.09 -5.29
CA PHE A 316 5.27 -4.74 -5.82
C PHE A 316 5.24 -4.73 -7.35
N GLY A 317 6.33 -4.27 -7.97
CA GLY A 317 6.50 -4.30 -9.42
C GLY A 317 5.71 -3.23 -10.19
N GLY A 318 5.36 -2.12 -9.54
CA GLY A 318 4.82 -0.95 -10.21
C GLY A 318 5.78 -0.35 -11.21
N VAL A 319 5.25 0.21 -12.29
CA VAL A 319 6.00 0.81 -13.39
C VAL A 319 5.40 2.15 -13.79
N TYR A 320 6.23 3.04 -14.33
CA TYR A 320 5.87 4.35 -14.86
C TYR A 320 6.13 4.35 -16.37
N LYS A 321 5.10 4.54 -17.20
CA LYS A 321 5.24 4.36 -18.65
C LYS A 321 4.54 5.44 -19.44
N LEU A 322 5.24 5.95 -20.48
CA LEU A 322 4.68 6.88 -21.44
C LEU A 322 3.49 6.24 -22.17
N ALA A 323 2.34 6.90 -22.11
CA ALA A 323 1.09 6.46 -22.72
C ALA A 323 0.66 7.34 -23.91
N ALA A 324 1.02 8.63 -23.91
CA ALA A 324 0.74 9.57 -24.99
C ALA A 324 1.68 10.78 -24.95
N ILE A 325 1.71 11.52 -26.05
CA ILE A 325 2.26 12.88 -26.17
C ILE A 325 1.20 13.81 -26.72
N GLU A 326 1.33 15.12 -26.48
CA GLU A 326 0.47 16.13 -27.06
C GLU A 326 1.21 16.89 -28.17
N ARG A 327 0.55 17.15 -29.28
CA ARG A 327 1.05 18.03 -30.34
C ARG A 327 0.76 19.50 -29.99
N GLU A 328 1.36 20.42 -30.74
CA GLU A 328 1.14 21.87 -30.56
C GLU A 328 -0.32 22.30 -30.79
N ASP A 329 -1.07 21.56 -31.60
CA ASP A 329 -2.49 21.77 -31.84
C ASP A 329 -3.42 21.16 -30.76
N GLY A 330 -2.84 20.58 -29.68
CA GLY A 330 -3.57 19.91 -28.62
C GLY A 330 -3.96 18.46 -28.93
N THR A 331 -3.63 17.93 -30.11
CA THR A 331 -3.94 16.54 -30.48
C THR A 331 -3.14 15.56 -29.61
N ILE A 332 -3.83 14.63 -28.93
CA ILE A 332 -3.21 13.57 -28.15
C ILE A 332 -2.83 12.41 -29.07
N VAL A 333 -1.54 12.11 -29.13
CA VAL A 333 -0.98 11.02 -29.93
C VAL A 333 -0.60 9.87 -29.00
N PRO A 334 -1.31 8.74 -29.04
CA PRO A 334 -1.04 7.60 -28.18
C PRO A 334 0.34 6.99 -28.47
N LYS A 335 0.96 6.48 -27.41
CA LYS A 335 2.25 5.78 -27.45
C LYS A 335 2.13 4.42 -26.81
N ILE A 336 2.78 3.43 -27.39
CA ILE A 336 2.78 2.06 -26.89
C ILE A 336 4.19 1.48 -26.93
N LYS A 337 4.54 0.76 -25.86
CA LYS A 337 5.71 -0.11 -25.88
C LYS A 337 5.30 -1.51 -26.33
N ILE A 338 5.84 -1.97 -27.45
CA ILE A 338 5.69 -3.34 -27.93
C ILE A 338 6.80 -4.20 -27.31
N SER A 339 6.45 -5.39 -26.85
CA SER A 339 7.36 -6.34 -26.22
C SER A 339 6.98 -7.76 -26.62
N GLU A 340 7.96 -8.65 -26.74
CA GLU A 340 7.75 -10.09 -26.91
C GLU A 340 6.96 -10.70 -25.74
N ASN A 341 7.20 -10.20 -24.53
CA ASN A 341 6.36 -10.53 -23.37
C ASN A 341 5.10 -9.66 -23.42
N THR A 342 3.95 -10.28 -23.74
CA THR A 342 2.65 -9.60 -23.87
C THR A 342 2.22 -8.88 -22.58
N ALA A 343 2.56 -9.41 -21.40
CA ALA A 343 2.30 -8.77 -20.11
C ALA A 343 3.05 -7.43 -19.93
N LYS A 344 4.04 -7.12 -20.79
CA LYS A 344 4.76 -5.85 -20.79
C LYS A 344 4.21 -4.83 -21.80
N ILE A 345 3.20 -5.20 -22.58
CA ILE A 345 2.52 -4.29 -23.51
C ILE A 345 1.63 -3.35 -22.70
N THR A 346 1.79 -2.05 -22.93
CA THR A 346 1.07 -1.02 -22.17
C THR A 346 -0.29 -0.68 -22.79
N ASN A 347 -1.20 -0.10 -22.02
CA ASN A 347 -2.41 0.52 -22.55
C ASN A 347 -2.08 1.96 -22.97
N PRO A 348 -2.23 2.30 -24.26
CA PRO A 348 -1.88 3.63 -24.79
C PRO A 348 -2.95 4.67 -24.45
N HIS A 349 -2.67 5.94 -24.82
CA HIS A 349 -3.56 7.08 -24.73
C HIS A 349 -3.67 7.72 -23.35
N TYR A 350 -4.27 8.91 -23.25
CA TYR A 350 -4.77 9.48 -22.02
C TYR A 350 -6.10 8.79 -21.67
N LYS A 351 -6.21 8.27 -20.46
CA LYS A 351 -7.26 7.33 -20.04
C LYS A 351 -8.00 7.81 -18.80
N LYS A 352 -9.16 7.24 -18.59
CA LYS A 352 -9.93 7.26 -17.35
C LYS A 352 -10.15 5.85 -16.84
N LEU A 353 -10.24 5.69 -15.54
CA LEU A 353 -10.51 4.45 -14.85
C LEU A 353 -11.85 4.54 -14.13
N TYR A 354 -12.76 3.63 -14.44
CA TYR A 354 -14.07 3.53 -13.82
C TYR A 354 -14.24 2.20 -13.11
N ARG A 355 -14.77 2.23 -11.88
CA ARG A 355 -15.27 1.03 -11.21
C ARG A 355 -16.76 0.88 -11.46
N ILE A 356 -17.16 -0.36 -11.76
CA ILE A 356 -18.54 -0.72 -12.06
C ILE A 356 -19.08 -1.54 -10.92
N TYR A 357 -20.24 -1.14 -10.41
CA TYR A 357 -20.93 -1.81 -9.35
C TYR A 357 -22.24 -2.40 -9.88
N GLU A 358 -22.55 -3.63 -9.50
CA GLU A 358 -23.82 -4.28 -9.81
C GLU A 358 -24.99 -3.63 -9.06
N GLY A 359 -26.10 -3.36 -9.75
CA GLY A 359 -27.23 -2.63 -9.19
C GLY A 359 -27.83 -3.32 -7.97
N ASP A 360 -28.12 -4.62 -8.07
CA ASP A 360 -28.80 -5.39 -7.03
C ASP A 360 -27.96 -5.57 -5.76
N SER A 361 -26.66 -5.92 -5.90
CA SER A 361 -25.78 -6.22 -4.77
C SER A 361 -25.00 -5.02 -4.27
N GLY A 362 -24.82 -4.00 -5.09
CA GLY A 362 -23.91 -2.87 -4.85
C GLY A 362 -22.42 -3.25 -4.84
N LYS A 363 -22.08 -4.51 -5.16
CA LYS A 363 -20.69 -4.99 -5.19
C LYS A 363 -19.96 -4.56 -6.45
N ALA A 364 -18.66 -4.33 -6.34
CA ALA A 364 -17.77 -4.06 -7.47
C ALA A 364 -17.61 -5.34 -8.30
N ILE A 365 -17.88 -5.25 -9.60
CA ILE A 365 -17.87 -6.42 -10.50
C ILE A 365 -16.80 -6.36 -11.59
N ALA A 366 -16.37 -5.16 -11.98
CA ALA A 366 -15.31 -4.94 -12.96
C ALA A 366 -14.79 -3.50 -12.86
N ASP A 367 -13.60 -3.27 -13.38
CA ASP A 367 -13.10 -1.93 -13.67
C ASP A 367 -12.97 -1.77 -15.20
N LEU A 368 -13.30 -0.58 -15.70
CA LEU A 368 -13.27 -0.24 -17.11
C LEU A 368 -12.29 0.90 -17.38
N ILE A 369 -11.34 0.67 -18.27
CA ILE A 369 -10.41 1.70 -18.73
C ILE A 369 -10.90 2.23 -20.07
N THR A 370 -11.12 3.54 -20.16
CA THR A 370 -11.59 4.22 -21.37
C THR A 370 -10.57 5.22 -21.91
N VAL A 371 -10.73 5.67 -23.12
CA VAL A 371 -10.10 6.93 -23.55
C VAL A 371 -10.73 8.08 -22.76
N HIS A 372 -9.94 9.08 -22.43
CA HIS A 372 -10.33 10.17 -21.52
C HIS A 372 -11.58 10.96 -21.93
N ASP A 373 -11.88 11.04 -23.22
CA ASP A 373 -13.01 11.77 -23.80
C ASP A 373 -14.28 10.93 -23.99
N GLU A 374 -14.24 9.64 -23.63
CA GLU A 374 -15.42 8.79 -23.67
C GLU A 374 -16.38 9.12 -22.53
N VAL A 375 -17.66 9.17 -22.88
CA VAL A 375 -18.75 9.34 -21.92
C VAL A 375 -19.55 8.05 -21.88
N ILE A 376 -19.64 7.46 -20.68
CA ILE A 376 -20.44 6.25 -20.46
C ILE A 376 -21.89 6.68 -20.17
N ASP A 377 -22.82 6.32 -21.06
CA ASP A 377 -24.25 6.58 -20.87
C ASP A 377 -24.88 5.48 -20.01
N THR A 378 -25.02 5.76 -18.72
CA THR A 378 -25.56 4.80 -17.74
C THR A 378 -27.05 4.49 -17.92
N SER A 379 -27.75 5.17 -18.84
CA SER A 379 -29.13 4.82 -19.21
C SER A 379 -29.23 3.67 -20.22
N LYS A 380 -28.11 3.18 -20.71
CA LYS A 380 -27.99 2.10 -21.70
C LYS A 380 -27.24 0.91 -21.15
N PRO A 381 -27.51 -0.30 -21.65
CA PRO A 381 -26.70 -1.45 -21.35
C PRO A 381 -25.22 -1.21 -21.68
N LEU A 382 -24.32 -1.66 -20.78
CA LEU A 382 -22.88 -1.59 -20.96
C LEU A 382 -22.34 -2.97 -21.29
N GLU A 383 -21.70 -3.10 -22.45
CA GLU A 383 -20.98 -4.31 -22.82
C GLU A 383 -19.54 -4.25 -22.33
N LEU A 384 -19.15 -5.23 -21.55
CA LEU A 384 -17.78 -5.48 -21.09
C LEU A 384 -17.20 -6.67 -21.85
N PHE A 385 -15.89 -6.66 -22.09
CA PHE A 385 -15.17 -7.80 -22.66
C PHE A 385 -13.74 -7.86 -22.16
N ASP A 386 -13.26 -9.09 -21.94
CA ASP A 386 -11.87 -9.36 -21.58
C ASP A 386 -10.95 -8.99 -22.76
N PRO A 387 -10.02 -8.03 -22.63
CA PRO A 387 -9.17 -7.57 -23.73
C PRO A 387 -8.18 -8.62 -24.25
N GLU A 388 -7.90 -9.68 -23.49
CA GLU A 388 -7.06 -10.82 -23.90
C GLU A 388 -7.91 -11.96 -24.50
N HIS A 389 -9.16 -12.11 -24.04
CA HIS A 389 -10.08 -13.17 -24.40
C HIS A 389 -11.41 -12.58 -24.90
N ILE A 390 -11.38 -11.90 -26.03
CA ILE A 390 -12.47 -11.07 -26.59
C ILE A 390 -13.81 -11.78 -26.78
N TRP A 391 -13.85 -13.12 -26.71
CA TRP A 391 -15.09 -13.91 -26.71
C TRP A 391 -15.80 -13.94 -25.36
N LYS A 392 -15.10 -13.60 -24.26
CA LYS A 392 -15.70 -13.43 -22.94
C LYS A 392 -16.34 -12.06 -22.87
N ARG A 393 -17.66 -12.01 -22.98
CA ARG A 393 -18.41 -10.76 -22.96
C ARG A 393 -19.51 -10.83 -21.90
N LYS A 394 -19.83 -9.69 -21.29
CA LYS A 394 -20.93 -9.51 -20.35
C LYS A 394 -21.64 -8.20 -20.66
N VAL A 395 -22.98 -8.24 -20.71
CA VAL A 395 -23.83 -7.05 -20.86
C VAL A 395 -24.45 -6.76 -19.50
N LEU A 396 -24.29 -5.54 -19.02
CA LEU A 396 -24.85 -5.04 -17.78
C LEU A 396 -26.00 -4.09 -18.09
N GLU A 397 -27.19 -4.38 -17.55
CA GLU A 397 -28.39 -3.55 -17.72
C GLU A 397 -28.60 -2.61 -16.54
N ASP A 398 -28.40 -3.10 -15.31
CA ASP A 398 -28.46 -2.33 -14.08
C ASP A 398 -27.09 -2.26 -13.40
N TYR A 399 -26.51 -1.07 -13.41
CA TYR A 399 -25.18 -0.83 -12.87
C TYR A 399 -24.97 0.63 -12.47
N ARG A 400 -24.06 0.84 -11.54
CA ARG A 400 -23.52 2.17 -11.19
C ARG A 400 -22.04 2.21 -11.56
N ILE A 401 -21.56 3.37 -12.00
CA ILE A 401 -20.13 3.59 -12.27
C ILE A 401 -19.58 4.71 -11.38
N GLU A 402 -18.30 4.63 -11.10
CA GLU A 402 -17.55 5.65 -10.38
C GLU A 402 -16.19 5.87 -11.05
N GLU A 403 -15.85 7.12 -11.39
CA GLU A 403 -14.51 7.48 -11.82
C GLU A 403 -13.57 7.43 -10.62
N LEU A 404 -12.60 6.50 -10.63
CA LEU A 404 -11.72 6.25 -9.49
C LEU A 404 -10.62 7.31 -9.36
N GLN A 405 -10.06 7.79 -10.46
CA GLN A 405 -9.01 8.80 -10.43
C GLN A 405 -9.59 10.17 -10.06
N LYS A 406 -8.98 10.80 -9.06
CA LYS A 406 -9.33 12.17 -8.63
C LYS A 406 -8.21 13.13 -9.04
N PRO A 407 -8.53 14.41 -9.34
CA PRO A 407 -7.51 15.41 -9.62
C PRO A 407 -6.69 15.71 -8.34
N ILE A 408 -5.38 15.60 -8.45
CA ILE A 408 -4.44 15.84 -7.34
C ILE A 408 -3.72 17.18 -7.56
N PHE A 409 -3.15 17.36 -8.75
CA PHE A 409 -2.56 18.62 -9.20
C PHE A 409 -3.22 19.06 -10.50
N LEU A 410 -3.50 20.36 -10.63
CA LEU A 410 -3.96 20.99 -11.87
C LEU A 410 -3.12 22.24 -12.10
N GLY A 411 -2.41 22.31 -13.24
CA GLY A 411 -1.50 23.40 -13.56
C GLY A 411 -0.42 23.63 -12.47
N GLY A 412 0.10 22.55 -11.89
CA GLY A 412 1.08 22.59 -10.81
C GLY A 412 0.54 22.96 -9.42
N LYS A 413 -0.75 23.24 -9.30
CA LYS A 413 -1.39 23.54 -8.02
C LYS A 413 -2.03 22.28 -7.44
N CYS A 414 -1.71 21.96 -6.19
CA CYS A 414 -2.40 20.88 -5.48
C CYS A 414 -3.86 21.30 -5.21
N VAL A 415 -4.80 20.47 -5.67
CA VAL A 415 -6.25 20.65 -5.52
C VAL A 415 -6.88 19.56 -4.64
N TYR A 416 -6.09 18.64 -4.13
CA TYR A 416 -6.52 17.51 -3.31
C TYR A 416 -6.11 17.74 -1.86
N GLU A 417 -7.04 17.52 -0.95
CA GLU A 417 -6.78 17.48 0.49
C GLU A 417 -6.63 16.03 0.92
N SER A 418 -5.45 15.66 1.43
CA SER A 418 -5.17 14.31 1.88
C SER A 418 -5.94 14.01 3.16
N PRO A 419 -6.74 12.95 3.20
CA PRO A 419 -7.37 12.50 4.45
C PRO A 419 -6.32 12.03 5.47
N THR A 420 -6.70 11.96 6.74
CA THR A 420 -5.87 11.37 7.79
C THR A 420 -5.69 9.87 7.57
N ALA A 421 -4.64 9.29 8.17
CA ALA A 421 -4.40 7.85 8.09
C ALA A 421 -5.60 7.02 8.62
N SER A 422 -6.32 7.54 9.63
CA SER A 422 -7.52 6.89 10.16
C SER A 422 -8.68 6.90 9.15
N GLU A 423 -8.94 8.03 8.51
CA GLU A 423 -9.98 8.15 7.48
C GLU A 423 -9.67 7.26 6.28
N ILE A 424 -8.39 7.17 5.87
CA ILE A 424 -7.96 6.28 4.78
C ILE A 424 -8.16 4.81 5.16
N ARG A 425 -7.85 4.43 6.41
CA ARG A 425 -8.07 3.07 6.91
C ARG A 425 -9.55 2.69 6.90
N ASP A 426 -10.41 3.58 7.38
CA ASP A 426 -11.86 3.36 7.40
C ASP A 426 -12.44 3.29 5.97
N TYR A 427 -11.97 4.15 5.09
CA TYR A 427 -12.29 4.10 3.66
C TYR A 427 -11.83 2.78 3.03
N CYS A 428 -10.61 2.32 3.32
CA CYS A 428 -10.11 1.03 2.82
C CYS A 428 -11.03 -0.13 3.25
N ALA A 429 -11.44 -0.18 4.51
CA ALA A 429 -12.37 -1.18 5.01
C ALA A 429 -13.70 -1.15 4.25
N ALA A 430 -14.29 0.03 4.07
CA ALA A 430 -15.53 0.21 3.32
C ALA A 430 -15.41 -0.22 1.85
N GLN A 431 -14.28 0.09 1.19
CA GLN A 431 -14.03 -0.33 -0.20
C GLN A 431 -13.86 -1.85 -0.33
N LEU A 432 -13.25 -2.49 0.67
CA LEU A 432 -13.11 -3.95 0.70
C LEU A 432 -14.44 -4.66 0.95
N ASP A 433 -15.36 -4.05 1.67
CA ASP A 433 -16.70 -4.58 1.87
C ASP A 433 -17.51 -4.60 0.57
N LEU A 434 -17.17 -3.74 -0.39
CA LEU A 434 -17.77 -3.75 -1.73
C LEU A 434 -17.20 -4.83 -2.65
N GLN A 435 -16.09 -5.48 -2.29
CA GLN A 435 -15.54 -6.60 -3.06
C GLN A 435 -16.26 -7.91 -2.73
N TRP A 436 -16.37 -8.80 -3.73
CA TRP A 436 -16.85 -10.16 -3.54
C TRP A 436 -15.89 -10.98 -2.67
N ASP A 437 -16.42 -11.88 -1.85
CA ASP A 437 -15.59 -12.71 -0.95
C ASP A 437 -14.65 -13.64 -1.72
N GLU A 438 -15.05 -14.07 -2.91
CA GLU A 438 -14.23 -14.87 -3.82
C GLU A 438 -12.95 -14.15 -4.26
N VAL A 439 -12.97 -12.84 -4.44
CA VAL A 439 -11.80 -12.01 -4.76
C VAL A 439 -10.87 -11.88 -3.54
N LYS A 440 -11.42 -12.02 -2.33
CA LYS A 440 -10.69 -11.88 -1.08
C LYS A 440 -10.02 -13.16 -0.58
N ARG A 441 -10.10 -14.29 -1.28
CA ARG A 441 -9.43 -15.55 -0.89
C ARG A 441 -7.92 -15.39 -0.81
N PHE A 442 -7.29 -16.08 0.13
CA PHE A 442 -5.82 -16.09 0.24
C PHE A 442 -5.16 -16.93 -0.85
N GLU A 443 -5.82 -17.98 -1.28
CA GLU A 443 -5.36 -18.93 -2.27
C GLU A 443 -6.39 -19.03 -3.39
N ASN A 444 -5.92 -19.02 -4.63
CA ASN A 444 -6.76 -19.08 -5.82
C ASN A 444 -7.97 -18.13 -5.77
N PRO A 445 -7.75 -16.82 -5.57
CA PRO A 445 -8.83 -15.85 -5.59
C PRO A 445 -9.50 -15.83 -6.97
N HIS A 446 -10.77 -15.43 -7.02
CA HIS A 446 -11.43 -15.16 -8.28
C HIS A 446 -10.77 -13.95 -8.97
N ASN A 447 -10.52 -14.06 -10.26
CA ASN A 447 -9.96 -12.96 -11.04
C ASN A 447 -11.00 -11.83 -11.15
N TYR A 448 -10.61 -10.64 -10.70
CA TYR A 448 -11.37 -9.43 -10.94
C TYR A 448 -11.14 -8.95 -12.37
N TYR A 449 -12.18 -8.49 -13.03
CA TYR A 449 -12.11 -8.08 -14.44
C TYR A 449 -11.67 -6.61 -14.55
N VAL A 450 -10.64 -6.37 -15.37
CA VAL A 450 -10.18 -5.04 -15.78
C VAL A 450 -10.27 -4.99 -17.30
N ASP A 451 -11.33 -4.37 -17.78
CA ASP A 451 -11.69 -4.36 -19.19
C ASP A 451 -11.31 -3.04 -19.87
N LEU A 452 -11.22 -3.06 -21.19
CA LEU A 452 -11.00 -1.87 -22.00
C LEU A 452 -12.30 -1.49 -22.71
N SER A 453 -12.54 -0.18 -22.89
CA SER A 453 -13.57 0.26 -23.82
C SER A 453 -13.23 -0.17 -25.24
N GLN A 454 -14.23 -0.34 -26.08
CA GLN A 454 -14.02 -0.69 -27.49
C GLN A 454 -13.09 0.32 -28.19
N LYS A 455 -13.27 1.63 -27.93
CA LYS A 455 -12.43 2.69 -28.51
C LYS A 455 -10.96 2.54 -28.10
N LEU A 456 -10.68 2.31 -26.80
CA LEU A 456 -9.32 2.12 -26.30
C LEU A 456 -8.70 0.84 -26.86
N TRP A 457 -9.46 -0.24 -26.92
CA TRP A 457 -9.00 -1.51 -27.50
C TRP A 457 -8.65 -1.34 -28.99
N ASP A 458 -9.50 -0.65 -29.79
CA ASP A 458 -9.26 -0.39 -31.22
C ASP A 458 -7.98 0.43 -31.42
N VAL A 459 -7.76 1.47 -30.61
CA VAL A 459 -6.50 2.26 -30.62
C VAL A 459 -5.30 1.37 -30.33
N LYS A 460 -5.38 0.53 -29.31
CA LYS A 460 -4.31 -0.41 -28.96
C LYS A 460 -4.00 -1.39 -30.10
N GLN A 461 -5.02 -1.98 -30.71
CA GLN A 461 -4.85 -2.92 -31.83
C GLN A 461 -4.30 -2.23 -33.08
N ALA A 462 -4.73 -1.01 -33.39
CA ALA A 462 -4.20 -0.23 -34.49
C ALA A 462 -2.71 0.09 -34.32
N LEU A 463 -2.27 0.42 -33.11
CA LEU A 463 -0.85 0.64 -32.78
C LEU A 463 -0.03 -0.65 -32.89
N LEU A 464 -0.52 -1.75 -32.34
CA LEU A 464 0.14 -3.05 -32.40
C LEU A 464 0.31 -3.57 -33.86
N SER A 465 -0.68 -3.31 -34.71
CA SER A 465 -0.64 -3.71 -36.12
C SER A 465 0.07 -2.72 -37.05
N GLY A 466 0.57 -1.58 -36.54
CA GLY A 466 1.19 -0.53 -37.31
C GLY A 466 0.22 0.25 -38.23
N LYS A 467 -1.09 0.13 -37.98
CA LYS A 467 -2.16 0.75 -38.81
C LYS A 467 -2.69 2.06 -38.20
N TYR A 468 -2.20 2.49 -37.03
CA TYR A 468 -2.63 3.73 -36.42
C TYR A 468 -2.23 4.93 -37.28
N LYS A 469 -3.22 5.72 -37.69
CA LYS A 469 -3.01 7.01 -38.37
C LYS A 469 -3.31 8.12 -37.34
N ALA A 470 -2.28 8.86 -36.97
CA ALA A 470 -2.38 9.99 -36.05
C ALA A 470 -2.89 11.26 -36.74
#